data_c4a422bef3fe707eb637900ebd9ca463
#
_entry.id   c4a422bef3fe707eb637900ebd9ca463
#
_cell.length_a   1.000
_cell.length_b   1.000
_cell.length_c   1.000
_cell.angle_alpha   90.00
_cell.angle_beta   90.00
_cell.angle_gamma   90.00
#
_symmetry.space_group_name_H-M   'P 1'
#
loop_
_entity.id
_entity.type
_entity.pdbx_description
1 polymer ?
#
loop_
_entity_poly.entity_id
_entity_poly.type
_entity_poly.pdbx_seq_one_letter_code
_entity_poly.pdbx_strand_id
1 'polypeptide(L)'
;MPPAKVCPPERLQKRPLPAIRIRPDDVFIVSYPRSGNTWVRFLIANLLAPDEKITFRNIENYVPSIYKSADTLDTREGHRYIKSHNPCYELYPKLIYVYRDGRDALVSYYYYATGKNVFSGTFEDFIFSPFVEQFTSWKEHVTRAREFASKYPDRILILRYEEMLISTLPALTSISAFLGLACEAQAIAEAATKSSFEHLQKVEQESGGETLGKRFTFFRTGTSNQWRDHFGPQLYQQFLQQNEQTLRSLGYRI
;
A
#
# COMPACT_ATOMS: atom_id res chain seq x y z
N MET A 1 1.75 26.08 26.46
CA MET A 1 1.31 25.10 25.42
C MET A 1 0.82 23.86 26.15
N PRO A 2 -0.36 23.34 25.88
CA PRO A 2 -0.76 22.07 26.47
C PRO A 2 0.12 20.95 25.91
N PRO A 3 0.47 19.93 26.73
CA PRO A 3 1.28 18.80 26.27
C PRO A 3 0.55 18.05 25.17
N ALA A 4 1.30 17.64 24.12
CA ALA A 4 0.79 16.83 23.04
C ALA A 4 0.11 15.58 23.60
N LYS A 5 -1.13 15.31 23.19
CA LYS A 5 -1.83 14.06 23.49
C LYS A 5 -1.13 12.94 22.76
N VAL A 6 -0.11 12.38 23.36
CA VAL A 6 0.47 11.11 22.96
C VAL A 6 -0.61 10.05 23.20
N CYS A 7 -1.02 9.35 22.16
CA CYS A 7 -1.90 8.20 22.31
C CYS A 7 -1.19 7.20 23.25
N PRO A 8 -1.84 6.71 24.33
CA PRO A 8 -1.17 5.88 25.31
C PRO A 8 -0.59 4.62 24.65
N PRO A 9 0.62 4.19 25.02
CA PRO A 9 1.35 3.09 24.40
C PRO A 9 0.63 1.73 24.42
N GLU A 10 -0.36 1.56 25.29
CA GLU A 10 -1.12 0.31 25.44
C GLU A 10 -2.06 -0.02 24.25
N ARG A 11 -2.31 0.89 23.31
CA ARG A 11 -3.15 0.64 22.13
C ARG A 11 -2.38 0.28 20.84
N LEU A 12 -1.08 0.16 20.91
CA LEU A 12 -0.23 -0.11 19.75
C LEU A 12 0.24 -1.57 19.68
N GLN A 13 -0.64 -2.51 20.01
CA GLN A 13 -0.43 -3.92 19.65
C GLN A 13 -0.39 -4.05 18.12
N LYS A 14 0.52 -4.89 17.61
CA LYS A 14 0.57 -5.27 16.18
C LYS A 14 -0.85 -5.57 15.72
N ARG A 15 -1.30 -4.91 14.66
CA ARG A 15 -2.68 -5.08 14.18
C ARG A 15 -2.87 -6.51 13.67
N PRO A 16 -3.70 -7.34 14.32
CA PRO A 16 -3.89 -8.71 13.91
C PRO A 16 -4.54 -8.78 12.52
N LEU A 17 -4.32 -9.90 11.84
CA LEU A 17 -5.10 -10.24 10.66
C LEU A 17 -6.55 -10.46 11.10
N PRO A 18 -7.54 -9.75 10.51
CA PRO A 18 -8.94 -10.02 10.80
C PRO A 18 -9.30 -11.49 10.49
N ALA A 19 -10.18 -12.05 11.31
CA ALA A 19 -10.65 -13.42 11.10
C ALA A 19 -11.55 -13.47 9.86
N ILE A 20 -11.05 -14.10 8.80
CA ILE A 20 -11.78 -14.41 7.56
C ILE A 20 -11.45 -15.84 7.14
N ARG A 21 -12.36 -16.48 6.44
CA ARG A 21 -12.07 -17.74 5.75
C ARG A 21 -11.29 -17.45 4.47
N ILE A 22 -9.99 -17.74 4.45
CA ILE A 22 -9.15 -17.65 3.25
C ILE A 22 -9.50 -18.81 2.32
N ARG A 23 -9.76 -18.48 1.04
CA ARG A 23 -10.08 -19.46 -0.01
C ARG A 23 -8.86 -19.75 -0.88
N PRO A 24 -8.76 -20.93 -1.50
CA PRO A 24 -7.60 -21.30 -2.35
C PRO A 24 -7.38 -20.37 -3.54
N ASP A 25 -8.41 -19.69 -4.01
CA ASP A 25 -8.42 -18.76 -5.16
C ASP A 25 -8.30 -17.30 -4.78
N ASP A 26 -8.18 -16.96 -3.48
CA ASP A 26 -7.97 -15.59 -3.03
C ASP A 26 -6.64 -15.02 -3.51
N VAL A 27 -6.66 -13.78 -3.94
CA VAL A 27 -5.46 -13.01 -4.24
C VAL A 27 -5.35 -11.81 -3.32
N PHE A 28 -4.25 -11.72 -2.57
CA PHE A 28 -4.02 -10.63 -1.66
C PHE A 28 -3.14 -9.54 -2.29
N ILE A 29 -3.50 -8.29 -2.11
CA ILE A 29 -2.67 -7.13 -2.43
C ILE A 29 -2.03 -6.64 -1.14
N VAL A 30 -0.73 -6.86 -1.02
CA VAL A 30 0.01 -6.67 0.23
C VAL A 30 1.13 -5.64 0.06
N SER A 31 1.32 -4.81 1.04
CA SER A 31 2.43 -3.87 1.11
C SER A 31 2.64 -3.37 2.53
N TYR A 32 3.83 -2.90 2.85
CA TYR A 32 4.00 -1.97 3.95
C TYR A 32 3.10 -0.73 3.73
N PRO A 33 2.52 -0.12 4.77
CA PRO A 33 1.67 1.05 4.60
C PRO A 33 2.30 2.13 3.72
N ARG A 34 1.48 2.77 2.87
CA ARG A 34 1.86 3.87 1.97
C ARG A 34 2.87 3.52 0.86
N SER A 35 3.02 2.24 0.54
CA SER A 35 3.90 1.76 -0.54
C SER A 35 3.20 1.56 -1.89
N GLY A 36 1.96 2.05 -2.09
CA GLY A 36 1.26 1.96 -3.38
C GLY A 36 0.08 0.97 -3.42
N ASN A 37 -0.25 0.32 -2.31
CA ASN A 37 -1.36 -0.66 -2.24
C ASN A 37 -2.67 -0.13 -2.84
N THR A 38 -3.10 1.07 -2.45
CA THR A 38 -4.33 1.67 -2.95
C THR A 38 -4.28 1.96 -4.46
N TRP A 39 -3.12 2.32 -4.98
CA TRP A 39 -2.94 2.50 -6.42
C TRP A 39 -3.15 1.18 -7.17
N VAL A 40 -2.51 0.09 -6.72
CA VAL A 40 -2.73 -1.25 -7.31
C VAL A 40 -4.20 -1.68 -7.21
N ARG A 41 -4.90 -1.33 -6.14
CA ARG A 41 -6.35 -1.59 -6.04
C ARG A 41 -7.13 -0.89 -7.15
N PHE A 42 -6.83 0.39 -7.44
CA PHE A 42 -7.48 1.12 -8.54
C PHE A 42 -7.13 0.51 -9.90
N LEU A 43 -5.87 0.12 -10.12
CA LEU A 43 -5.45 -0.57 -11.33
C LEU A 43 -6.25 -1.86 -11.57
N ILE A 44 -6.36 -2.71 -10.56
CA ILE A 44 -7.13 -3.96 -10.64
C ILE A 44 -8.62 -3.67 -10.81
N ALA A 45 -9.19 -2.74 -10.06
CA ALA A 45 -10.61 -2.42 -10.14
C ALA A 45 -11.01 -1.88 -11.53
N ASN A 46 -10.16 -1.03 -12.15
CA ASN A 46 -10.37 -0.53 -13.51
C ASN A 46 -10.21 -1.62 -14.60
N LEU A 47 -9.42 -2.70 -14.34
CA LEU A 47 -9.39 -3.87 -15.21
C LEU A 47 -10.66 -4.72 -15.08
N LEU A 48 -11.20 -4.86 -13.86
CA LEU A 48 -12.35 -5.70 -13.58
C LEU A 48 -13.68 -5.05 -14.02
N ALA A 49 -13.73 -3.72 -14.03
CA ALA A 49 -14.93 -2.95 -14.37
C ALA A 49 -14.56 -1.76 -15.28
N PRO A 50 -14.21 -2.03 -16.55
CA PRO A 50 -13.70 -1.00 -17.47
C PRO A 50 -14.72 0.09 -17.76
N ASP A 51 -16.03 -0.20 -17.71
CA ASP A 51 -17.10 0.76 -18.00
C ASP A 51 -17.53 1.58 -16.78
N GLU A 52 -16.99 1.28 -15.59
CA GLU A 52 -17.37 1.98 -14.38
C GLU A 52 -16.35 3.05 -13.97
N LYS A 53 -16.86 4.11 -13.33
CA LYS A 53 -16.02 5.09 -12.64
C LYS A 53 -15.64 4.57 -11.26
N ILE A 54 -14.41 4.09 -11.11
CA ILE A 54 -13.89 3.61 -9.83
C ILE A 54 -13.52 4.80 -8.93
N THR A 55 -14.02 4.79 -7.70
CA THR A 55 -13.83 5.83 -6.68
C THR A 55 -13.53 5.19 -5.32
N PHE A 56 -13.17 5.99 -4.31
CA PHE A 56 -13.04 5.49 -2.93
C PHE A 56 -14.36 4.96 -2.33
N ARG A 57 -15.52 5.29 -2.94
CA ARG A 57 -16.85 4.85 -2.46
C ARG A 57 -17.20 3.44 -2.92
N ASN A 58 -16.74 3.05 -4.11
CA ASN A 58 -17.09 1.75 -4.71
C ASN A 58 -15.91 0.78 -4.86
N ILE A 59 -14.67 1.19 -4.64
CA ILE A 59 -13.49 0.32 -4.76
C ILE A 59 -13.57 -0.93 -3.86
N GLU A 60 -14.30 -0.84 -2.73
CA GLU A 60 -14.52 -1.98 -1.84
C GLU A 60 -15.38 -3.09 -2.51
N ASN A 61 -16.13 -2.75 -3.59
CA ASN A 61 -16.88 -3.73 -4.37
C ASN A 61 -15.99 -4.60 -5.25
N TYR A 62 -14.80 -4.15 -5.60
CA TYR A 62 -13.86 -4.83 -6.51
C TYR A 62 -12.66 -5.41 -5.77
N VAL A 63 -12.02 -4.58 -4.96
CA VAL A 63 -10.83 -4.94 -4.19
C VAL A 63 -11.03 -4.51 -2.73
N PRO A 64 -11.83 -5.26 -1.95
CA PRO A 64 -12.12 -4.97 -0.55
C PRO A 64 -10.87 -4.92 0.32
N SER A 65 -10.93 -4.06 1.33
CA SER A 65 -9.92 -4.04 2.38
C SER A 65 -10.32 -5.01 3.50
N ILE A 66 -9.45 -5.94 3.85
CA ILE A 66 -9.68 -6.86 4.96
C ILE A 66 -10.01 -6.15 6.28
N TYR A 67 -9.62 -4.87 6.43
CA TYR A 67 -9.87 -4.09 7.64
C TYR A 67 -11.22 -3.37 7.67
N LYS A 68 -11.91 -3.31 6.52
CA LYS A 68 -13.20 -2.61 6.37
C LYS A 68 -14.33 -3.58 6.05
N SER A 69 -14.02 -4.66 5.36
CA SER A 69 -15.00 -5.56 4.76
C SER A 69 -14.91 -6.99 5.30
N ALA A 70 -14.20 -7.23 6.41
CA ALA A 70 -14.02 -8.58 6.97
C ALA A 70 -15.34 -9.32 7.12
N ASP A 71 -16.36 -8.66 7.67
CA ASP A 71 -17.68 -9.25 7.95
C ASP A 71 -18.45 -9.68 6.69
N THR A 72 -18.11 -9.12 5.53
CA THR A 72 -18.78 -9.40 4.24
C THR A 72 -17.94 -10.23 3.30
N LEU A 73 -16.65 -10.42 3.59
CA LEU A 73 -15.74 -11.16 2.73
C LEU A 73 -16.15 -12.63 2.59
N ASP A 74 -16.62 -13.26 3.66
CA ASP A 74 -16.91 -14.70 3.64
C ASP A 74 -18.17 -15.05 2.85
N THR A 75 -19.10 -14.11 2.69
CA THR A 75 -20.33 -14.26 1.89
C THR A 75 -20.17 -13.80 0.44
N ARG A 76 -19.02 -13.18 0.11
CA ARG A 76 -18.78 -12.66 -1.24
C ARG A 76 -18.59 -13.78 -2.24
N GLU A 77 -19.32 -13.73 -3.35
CA GLU A 77 -19.21 -14.67 -4.45
C GLU A 77 -18.04 -14.33 -5.40
N GLY A 78 -17.61 -15.31 -6.20
CA GLY A 78 -16.55 -15.16 -7.19
C GLY A 78 -15.15 -15.00 -6.61
N HIS A 79 -14.20 -14.64 -7.48
CA HIS A 79 -12.82 -14.38 -7.10
C HIS A 79 -12.70 -13.16 -6.18
N ARG A 80 -11.84 -13.25 -5.18
CA ARG A 80 -11.61 -12.17 -4.23
C ARG A 80 -10.21 -11.62 -4.34
N TYR A 81 -10.11 -10.32 -4.59
CA TYR A 81 -8.89 -9.53 -4.58
C TYR A 81 -8.89 -8.71 -3.29
N ILE A 82 -8.05 -9.04 -2.32
CA ILE A 82 -8.18 -8.56 -0.94
C ILE A 82 -6.98 -7.70 -0.56
N LYS A 83 -7.22 -6.44 -0.19
CA LYS A 83 -6.18 -5.57 0.36
C LYS A 83 -5.78 -6.00 1.76
N SER A 84 -4.48 -6.13 2.00
CA SER A 84 -3.90 -6.33 3.34
C SER A 84 -2.61 -5.52 3.53
N HIS A 85 -2.24 -5.28 4.78
CA HIS A 85 -0.91 -4.81 5.20
C HIS A 85 -0.24 -5.82 6.13
N ASN A 86 -0.93 -6.92 6.49
CA ASN A 86 -0.36 -7.94 7.35
C ASN A 86 0.65 -8.81 6.58
N PRO A 87 1.87 -9.00 7.09
CA PRO A 87 2.89 -9.83 6.46
C PRO A 87 2.70 -11.34 6.76
N CYS A 88 1.48 -11.83 6.54
CA CYS A 88 1.09 -13.23 6.74
C CYS A 88 1.19 -14.03 5.44
N TYR A 89 2.33 -13.91 4.73
CA TYR A 89 2.52 -14.41 3.36
C TYR A 89 2.21 -15.90 3.22
N GLU A 90 2.55 -16.71 4.21
CA GLU A 90 2.34 -18.16 4.22
C GLU A 90 0.85 -18.53 4.14
N LEU A 91 -0.03 -17.69 4.71
CA LEU A 91 -1.47 -17.88 4.71
C LEU A 91 -2.13 -17.49 3.37
N TYR A 92 -1.48 -16.64 2.58
CA TYR A 92 -2.06 -16.13 1.34
C TYR A 92 -1.80 -17.11 0.18
N PRO A 93 -2.85 -17.67 -0.48
CA PRO A 93 -2.68 -18.60 -1.59
C PRO A 93 -1.89 -17.96 -2.73
N LYS A 94 -2.21 -16.69 -3.04
CA LYS A 94 -1.57 -15.89 -4.08
C LYS A 94 -1.54 -14.42 -3.66
N LEU A 95 -0.47 -13.69 -3.99
CA LEU A 95 -0.39 -12.29 -3.62
C LEU A 95 0.39 -11.42 -4.60
N ILE A 96 -0.01 -10.16 -4.69
CA ILE A 96 0.74 -9.08 -5.32
C ILE A 96 1.36 -8.26 -4.20
N TYR A 97 2.68 -8.18 -4.18
CA TYR A 97 3.43 -7.43 -3.20
C TYR A 97 3.99 -6.14 -3.80
N VAL A 98 3.65 -5.00 -3.20
CA VAL A 98 4.17 -3.71 -3.63
C VAL A 98 5.13 -3.18 -2.58
N TYR A 99 6.36 -2.87 -2.99
CA TYR A 99 7.32 -2.19 -2.14
C TYR A 99 7.70 -0.80 -2.70
N ARG A 100 8.15 0.04 -1.81
CA ARG A 100 8.59 1.42 -2.06
C ARG A 100 9.82 1.71 -1.22
N ASP A 101 10.62 2.70 -1.60
CA ASP A 101 11.66 3.25 -0.72
C ASP A 101 11.08 3.52 0.67
N GLY A 102 11.68 2.89 1.69
CA GLY A 102 11.19 2.99 3.07
C GLY A 102 11.17 4.42 3.60
N ARG A 103 12.10 5.24 3.14
CA ARG A 103 12.18 6.66 3.49
C ARG A 103 10.95 7.42 2.99
N ASP A 104 10.61 7.23 1.72
CA ASP A 104 9.42 7.85 1.10
C ASP A 104 8.10 7.26 1.64
N ALA A 105 8.08 5.97 1.93
CA ALA A 105 6.93 5.32 2.55
C ALA A 105 6.64 5.91 3.93
N LEU A 106 7.67 6.13 4.76
CA LEU A 106 7.54 6.74 6.09
C LEU A 106 7.10 8.20 6.02
N VAL A 107 7.64 8.99 5.10
CA VAL A 107 7.17 10.37 4.87
C VAL A 107 5.68 10.38 4.50
N SER A 108 5.28 9.55 3.54
CA SER A 108 3.88 9.44 3.15
C SER A 108 2.99 8.93 4.30
N TYR A 109 3.51 8.07 5.17
CA TYR A 109 2.78 7.52 6.30
C TYR A 109 2.59 8.56 7.41
N TYR A 110 3.59 9.39 7.64
CA TYR A 110 3.50 10.53 8.55
C TYR A 110 2.38 11.49 8.15
N TYR A 111 2.37 11.93 6.89
CA TYR A 111 1.30 12.82 6.41
C TYR A 111 -0.09 12.18 6.44
N TYR A 112 -0.16 10.88 6.20
CA TYR A 112 -1.41 10.14 6.33
C TYR A 112 -1.89 10.09 7.79
N ALA A 113 -1.00 9.78 8.72
CA ALA A 113 -1.34 9.64 10.13
C ALA A 113 -1.73 10.98 10.77
N THR A 114 -0.99 12.05 10.46
CA THR A 114 -1.30 13.40 10.93
C THR A 114 -2.57 13.95 10.29
N GLY A 115 -2.74 13.77 8.98
CA GLY A 115 -3.94 14.19 8.26
C GLY A 115 -5.21 13.49 8.74
N LYS A 116 -5.10 12.25 9.22
CA LYS A 116 -6.21 11.52 9.86
C LYS A 116 -6.39 11.82 11.36
N ASN A 117 -5.55 12.66 11.94
CA ASN A 117 -5.52 12.94 13.38
C ASN A 117 -5.35 11.67 14.25
N VAL A 118 -4.63 10.66 13.75
CA VAL A 118 -4.30 9.43 14.51
C VAL A 118 -2.88 9.46 15.06
N PHE A 119 -2.09 10.45 14.66
CA PHE A 119 -0.78 10.77 15.21
C PHE A 119 -0.63 12.30 15.32
N SER A 120 0.07 12.76 16.38
CA SER A 120 0.49 14.14 16.58
C SER A 120 1.93 14.15 17.09
N GLY A 121 2.79 14.94 16.50
CA GLY A 121 4.22 15.04 16.81
C GLY A 121 5.03 15.35 15.56
N THR A 122 6.34 15.43 15.70
CA THR A 122 7.28 15.65 14.59
C THR A 122 7.42 14.41 13.72
N PHE A 123 8.04 14.57 12.55
CA PHE A 123 8.39 13.42 11.70
C PHE A 123 9.38 12.46 12.40
N GLU A 124 10.31 13.01 13.17
CA GLU A 124 11.26 12.22 13.98
C GLU A 124 10.53 11.39 15.03
N ASP A 125 9.59 11.99 15.79
CA ASP A 125 8.76 11.25 16.74
C ASP A 125 7.98 10.13 16.05
N PHE A 126 7.53 10.36 14.82
CA PHE A 126 6.74 9.38 14.07
C PHE A 126 7.55 8.15 13.69
N ILE A 127 8.74 8.33 13.11
CA ILE A 127 9.53 7.20 12.58
C ILE A 127 10.08 6.27 13.67
N PHE A 128 10.19 6.76 14.91
CA PHE A 128 10.57 5.96 16.08
C PHE A 128 9.37 5.54 16.94
N SER A 129 8.16 5.88 16.52
CA SER A 129 6.96 5.46 17.24
C SER A 129 6.58 4.02 16.91
N PRO A 130 5.94 3.30 17.84
CA PRO A 130 5.36 1.99 17.55
C PRO A 130 4.32 2.00 16.43
N PHE A 131 3.83 3.19 16.05
CA PHE A 131 2.84 3.35 14.98
C PHE A 131 3.33 2.84 13.64
N VAL A 132 4.62 3.05 13.31
CA VAL A 132 5.21 2.58 12.04
C VAL A 132 5.40 1.06 12.00
N GLU A 133 5.28 0.38 13.14
CA GLU A 133 5.44 -1.06 13.28
C GLU A 133 4.13 -1.83 13.46
N GLN A 134 2.96 -1.18 13.29
CA GLN A 134 1.66 -1.84 13.42
C GLN A 134 1.53 -3.13 12.60
N PHE A 135 2.24 -3.19 11.47
CA PHE A 135 2.30 -4.34 10.56
C PHE A 135 3.73 -4.88 10.44
N THR A 136 4.56 -4.71 11.44
CA THR A 136 6.03 -4.89 11.49
C THR A 136 6.82 -3.71 10.88
N SER A 137 8.15 -3.68 11.05
CA SER A 137 8.99 -2.64 10.47
C SER A 137 9.00 -2.72 8.93
N TRP A 138 9.29 -1.61 8.23
CA TRP A 138 9.45 -1.61 6.78
C TRP A 138 10.48 -2.64 6.30
N LYS A 139 11.64 -2.67 6.97
CA LYS A 139 12.72 -3.61 6.68
C LYS A 139 12.23 -5.07 6.74
N GLU A 140 11.63 -5.45 7.86
CA GLU A 140 11.15 -6.82 8.06
C GLU A 140 10.05 -7.18 7.06
N HIS A 141 9.12 -6.26 6.81
CA HIS A 141 8.03 -6.46 5.87
C HIS A 141 8.55 -6.78 4.45
N VAL A 142 9.53 -6.02 3.96
CA VAL A 142 10.11 -6.23 2.62
C VAL A 142 10.98 -7.48 2.58
N THR A 143 11.81 -7.69 3.61
CA THR A 143 12.72 -8.84 3.68
C THR A 143 11.93 -10.15 3.63
N ARG A 144 10.91 -10.29 4.47
CA ARG A 144 10.04 -11.48 4.50
C ARG A 144 9.29 -11.71 3.18
N ALA A 145 8.85 -10.63 2.51
CA ALA A 145 8.21 -10.78 1.19
C ALA A 145 9.18 -11.34 0.14
N ARG A 146 10.44 -10.90 0.16
CA ARG A 146 11.49 -11.41 -0.75
C ARG A 146 11.88 -12.85 -0.44
N GLU A 147 11.99 -13.19 0.82
CA GLU A 147 12.23 -14.58 1.26
C GLU A 147 11.10 -15.49 0.80
N PHE A 148 9.86 -15.04 0.96
CA PHE A 148 8.69 -15.77 0.46
C PHE A 148 8.72 -15.93 -1.06
N ALA A 149 9.09 -14.88 -1.80
CA ALA A 149 9.20 -14.94 -3.26
C ALA A 149 10.28 -15.92 -3.73
N SER A 150 11.41 -15.98 -3.05
CA SER A 150 12.46 -16.95 -3.36
C SER A 150 12.00 -18.40 -3.16
N LYS A 151 11.12 -18.62 -2.17
CA LYS A 151 10.62 -19.97 -1.86
C LYS A 151 9.39 -20.37 -2.70
N TYR A 152 8.55 -19.40 -3.06
CA TYR A 152 7.27 -19.62 -3.74
C TYR A 152 7.06 -18.61 -4.88
N PRO A 153 7.90 -18.64 -5.93
CA PRO A 153 7.88 -17.61 -7.00
C PRO A 153 6.54 -17.53 -7.75
N ASP A 154 5.83 -18.65 -7.89
CA ASP A 154 4.54 -18.72 -8.60
C ASP A 154 3.37 -18.15 -7.78
N ARG A 155 3.56 -17.94 -6.47
CA ARG A 155 2.52 -17.44 -5.56
C ARG A 155 2.59 -15.93 -5.33
N ILE A 156 3.63 -15.26 -5.80
CA ILE A 156 3.85 -13.84 -5.54
C ILE A 156 4.32 -13.08 -6.78
N LEU A 157 3.66 -11.97 -7.08
CA LEU A 157 4.15 -10.95 -8.00
C LEU A 157 4.69 -9.77 -7.18
N ILE A 158 5.98 -9.46 -7.34
CA ILE A 158 6.60 -8.30 -6.68
C ILE A 158 6.63 -7.11 -7.64
N LEU A 159 6.14 -5.97 -7.16
CA LEU A 159 6.11 -4.71 -7.89
C LEU A 159 6.88 -3.63 -7.11
N ARG A 160 7.66 -2.83 -7.82
CA ARG A 160 8.34 -1.66 -7.26
C ARG A 160 7.56 -0.40 -7.60
N TYR A 161 7.20 0.36 -6.56
CA TYR A 161 6.40 1.58 -6.70
C TYR A 161 7.03 2.59 -7.67
N GLU A 162 8.35 2.80 -7.58
CA GLU A 162 9.08 3.75 -8.42
C GLU A 162 9.12 3.33 -9.90
N GLU A 163 9.15 2.03 -10.19
CA GLU A 163 9.07 1.51 -11.57
C GLU A 163 7.66 1.70 -12.13
N MET A 164 6.64 1.50 -11.31
CA MET A 164 5.25 1.78 -11.68
C MET A 164 5.03 3.26 -11.99
N LEU A 165 5.70 4.18 -11.28
CA LEU A 165 5.66 5.62 -11.58
C LEU A 165 6.28 5.97 -12.92
N ILE A 166 7.38 5.29 -13.30
CA ILE A 166 8.05 5.51 -14.60
C ILE A 166 7.18 4.98 -15.73
N SER A 167 6.64 3.78 -15.57
CA SER A 167 5.76 3.16 -16.56
C SER A 167 4.76 2.21 -15.90
N THR A 168 3.53 2.65 -15.81
CA THR A 168 2.43 1.87 -15.22
C THR A 168 2.04 0.67 -16.10
N LEU A 169 2.16 0.80 -17.42
CA LEU A 169 1.65 -0.18 -18.38
C LEU A 169 2.30 -1.57 -18.23
N PRO A 170 3.65 -1.72 -18.17
CA PRO A 170 4.28 -3.03 -17.95
C PRO A 170 3.86 -3.68 -16.63
N ALA A 171 3.74 -2.88 -15.56
CA ALA A 171 3.31 -3.38 -14.26
C ALA A 171 1.87 -3.90 -14.33
N LEU A 172 0.96 -3.17 -15.00
CA LEU A 172 -0.43 -3.57 -15.14
C LEU A 172 -0.59 -4.80 -16.06
N THR A 173 0.23 -4.91 -17.11
CA THR A 173 0.30 -6.13 -17.94
C THR A 173 0.72 -7.34 -17.10
N SER A 174 1.75 -7.17 -16.26
CA SER A 174 2.18 -8.23 -15.33
C SER A 174 1.10 -8.60 -14.30
N ILE A 175 0.37 -7.62 -13.78
CA ILE A 175 -0.77 -7.84 -12.89
C ILE A 175 -1.84 -8.65 -13.61
N SER A 176 -2.26 -8.23 -14.82
CA SER A 176 -3.29 -8.93 -15.62
C SER A 176 -2.92 -10.39 -15.87
N ALA A 177 -1.69 -10.64 -16.32
CA ALA A 177 -1.17 -11.99 -16.56
C ALA A 177 -1.13 -12.81 -15.26
N PHE A 178 -0.63 -12.24 -14.17
CA PHE A 178 -0.55 -12.91 -12.87
C PHE A 178 -1.93 -13.27 -12.31
N LEU A 179 -2.94 -12.42 -12.53
CA LEU A 179 -4.33 -12.69 -12.13
C LEU A 179 -5.05 -13.65 -13.07
N GLY A 180 -4.48 -13.97 -14.23
CA GLY A 180 -5.12 -14.79 -15.26
C GLY A 180 -6.28 -14.06 -15.95
N LEU A 181 -6.25 -12.74 -16.00
CA LEU A 181 -7.25 -11.93 -16.68
C LEU A 181 -6.93 -11.86 -18.17
N ALA A 182 -7.86 -12.30 -19.02
CA ALA A 182 -7.74 -12.22 -20.47
C ALA A 182 -8.09 -10.79 -20.95
N CYS A 183 -7.24 -9.79 -20.61
CA CYS A 183 -7.45 -8.41 -21.00
C CYS A 183 -6.72 -8.10 -22.31
N GLU A 184 -7.40 -7.46 -23.23
CA GLU A 184 -6.78 -6.91 -24.44
C GLU A 184 -5.85 -5.74 -24.09
N ALA A 185 -4.86 -5.47 -24.94
CA ALA A 185 -3.88 -4.39 -24.72
C ALA A 185 -4.56 -3.02 -24.57
N GLN A 186 -5.64 -2.77 -25.30
CA GLN A 186 -6.43 -1.54 -25.20
C GLN A 186 -7.05 -1.39 -23.80
N ALA A 187 -7.67 -2.42 -23.27
CA ALA A 187 -8.27 -2.40 -21.93
C ALA A 187 -7.23 -2.14 -20.83
N ILE A 188 -6.04 -2.73 -20.97
CA ILE A 188 -4.92 -2.51 -20.05
C ILE A 188 -4.46 -1.02 -20.12
N ALA A 189 -4.34 -0.44 -21.33
CA ALA A 189 -3.96 0.95 -21.51
C ALA A 189 -4.99 1.93 -20.93
N GLU A 190 -6.27 1.65 -21.13
CA GLU A 190 -7.36 2.44 -20.55
C GLU A 190 -7.38 2.37 -19.02
N ALA A 191 -7.25 1.17 -18.44
CA ALA A 191 -7.18 1.00 -16.99
C ALA A 191 -5.95 1.72 -16.40
N ALA A 192 -4.80 1.70 -17.07
CA ALA A 192 -3.62 2.47 -16.67
C ALA A 192 -3.90 3.98 -16.68
N THR A 193 -4.56 4.48 -17.72
CA THR A 193 -4.94 5.91 -17.84
C THR A 193 -5.92 6.32 -16.74
N LYS A 194 -6.98 5.53 -16.51
CA LYS A 194 -7.96 5.76 -15.44
C LYS A 194 -7.37 5.64 -14.02
N SER A 195 -6.17 5.08 -13.91
CA SER A 195 -5.44 4.92 -12.65
C SER A 195 -4.21 5.82 -12.58
N SER A 196 -4.01 6.76 -13.51
CA SER A 196 -2.93 7.74 -13.43
C SER A 196 -3.07 8.60 -12.15
N PHE A 197 -1.95 9.14 -11.67
CA PHE A 197 -1.96 9.94 -10.45
C PHE A 197 -2.90 11.15 -10.58
N GLU A 198 -2.82 11.86 -11.70
CA GLU A 198 -3.63 13.04 -12.01
C GLU A 198 -5.12 12.68 -12.05
N HIS A 199 -5.45 11.54 -12.69
CA HIS A 199 -6.84 11.07 -12.76
C HIS A 199 -7.37 10.71 -11.36
N LEU A 200 -6.60 9.96 -10.57
CA LEU A 200 -7.02 9.56 -9.22
C LEU A 200 -7.11 10.74 -8.26
N GLN A 201 -6.26 11.76 -8.41
CA GLN A 201 -6.36 13.00 -7.65
C GLN A 201 -7.65 13.76 -7.99
N LYS A 202 -8.01 13.82 -9.29
CA LYS A 202 -9.28 14.40 -9.73
C LYS A 202 -10.48 13.61 -9.20
N VAL A 203 -10.44 12.29 -9.27
CA VAL A 203 -11.49 11.41 -8.71
C VAL A 203 -11.65 11.64 -7.20
N GLU A 204 -10.55 11.80 -6.47
CA GLU A 204 -10.59 12.11 -5.04
C GLU A 204 -11.25 13.47 -4.76
N GLN A 205 -10.94 14.51 -5.55
CA GLN A 205 -11.52 15.84 -5.41
C GLN A 205 -13.02 15.83 -5.69
N GLU A 206 -13.47 15.13 -6.74
CA GLU A 206 -14.87 15.10 -7.18
C GLU A 206 -15.77 14.18 -6.33
N SER A 207 -15.23 13.03 -5.92
CA SER A 207 -16.03 11.95 -5.30
C SER A 207 -15.73 11.76 -3.81
N GLY A 208 -14.77 12.51 -3.27
CA GLY A 208 -14.25 12.34 -1.91
C GLY A 208 -13.17 11.30 -1.81
N GLY A 209 -12.29 11.47 -0.80
CA GLY A 209 -11.17 10.58 -0.53
C GLY A 209 -11.56 9.36 0.33
N GLU A 210 -10.53 8.68 0.81
CA GLU A 210 -10.68 7.48 1.66
C GLU A 210 -11.47 7.74 2.95
N THR A 211 -11.52 9.00 3.41
CA THR A 211 -12.24 9.41 4.61
C THR A 211 -13.17 10.57 4.30
N LEU A 212 -14.47 10.37 4.41
CA LEU A 212 -15.48 11.40 4.21
C LEU A 212 -15.30 12.55 5.22
N GLY A 213 -15.40 13.78 4.73
CA GLY A 213 -15.47 14.99 5.57
C GLY A 213 -14.15 15.49 6.15
N LYS A 214 -13.01 14.88 5.85
CA LYS A 214 -11.69 15.36 6.29
C LYS A 214 -10.95 16.06 5.15
N ARG A 215 -10.27 17.20 5.49
CA ARG A 215 -9.35 17.94 4.60
C ARG A 215 -8.02 17.20 4.41
N PHE A 216 -8.08 15.92 4.11
CA PHE A 216 -6.91 15.08 3.90
C PHE A 216 -6.90 14.57 2.46
N THR A 217 -5.86 14.91 1.71
CA THR A 217 -5.66 14.42 0.33
C THR A 217 -4.85 13.13 0.38
N PHE A 218 -5.46 12.05 -0.06
CA PHE A 218 -4.81 10.72 -0.11
C PHE A 218 -3.72 10.66 -1.18
N PHE A 219 -4.01 11.15 -2.39
CA PHE A 219 -3.07 11.27 -3.51
C PHE A 219 -2.35 12.61 -3.45
N ARG A 220 -1.37 12.76 -2.52
CA ARG A 220 -0.73 14.03 -2.17
C ARG A 220 0.21 14.55 -3.27
N THR A 221 1.20 13.78 -3.69
CA THR A 221 2.28 14.23 -4.59
C THR A 221 2.57 13.26 -5.73
N GLY A 222 2.41 11.95 -5.54
CA GLY A 222 2.68 10.95 -6.58
C GLY A 222 4.14 10.89 -7.07
N THR A 223 5.10 11.32 -6.24
CA THR A 223 6.52 11.40 -6.62
C THR A 223 7.40 10.57 -5.68
N SER A 224 8.63 10.32 -6.08
CA SER A 224 9.67 9.68 -5.29
C SER A 224 10.73 10.68 -4.82
N ASN A 225 11.61 10.25 -3.90
CA ASN A 225 12.71 11.04 -3.32
C ASN A 225 12.29 12.25 -2.46
N GLN A 226 11.04 12.31 -2.00
CA GLN A 226 10.57 13.36 -1.08
C GLN A 226 11.24 13.29 0.30
N TRP A 227 11.76 12.13 0.66
CA TRP A 227 12.43 11.92 1.93
C TRP A 227 13.61 12.88 2.17
N ARG A 228 14.24 13.40 1.11
CA ARG A 228 15.38 14.31 1.20
C ARG A 228 15.04 15.62 1.94
N ASP A 229 13.79 16.06 1.86
CA ASP A 229 13.31 17.28 2.51
C ASP A 229 12.91 17.04 3.98
N HIS A 230 12.88 15.79 4.42
CA HIS A 230 12.36 15.41 5.75
C HIS A 230 13.43 14.77 6.65
N PHE A 231 14.43 14.11 6.06
CA PHE A 231 15.51 13.49 6.80
C PHE A 231 16.70 14.43 6.92
N GLY A 232 16.81 15.12 8.06
CA GLY A 232 18.07 15.80 8.41
C GLY A 232 19.23 14.81 8.58
N PRO A 233 20.49 15.25 8.53
CA PRO A 233 21.67 14.36 8.55
C PRO A 233 21.68 13.37 9.72
N GLN A 234 21.37 13.82 10.92
CA GLN A 234 21.39 12.97 12.12
C GLN A 234 20.30 11.91 12.06
N LEU A 235 19.05 12.30 11.74
CA LEU A 235 17.91 11.39 11.59
C LEU A 235 18.15 10.37 10.50
N TYR A 236 18.76 10.80 9.39
CA TYR A 236 19.12 9.91 8.29
C TYR A 236 20.14 8.84 8.71
N GLN A 237 21.18 9.22 9.46
CA GLN A 237 22.16 8.26 9.98
C GLN A 237 21.53 7.25 10.94
N GLN A 238 20.64 7.68 11.82
CA GLN A 238 19.92 6.77 12.72
C GLN A 238 19.04 5.78 11.94
N PHE A 239 18.35 6.26 10.92
CA PHE A 239 17.54 5.39 10.06
C PHE A 239 18.39 4.37 9.31
N LEU A 240 19.56 4.77 8.79
CA LEU A 240 20.48 3.90 8.06
C LEU A 240 21.05 2.78 8.93
N GLN A 241 21.31 3.02 10.21
CA GLN A 241 21.82 1.98 11.13
C GLN A 241 20.99 0.69 11.07
N GLN A 242 19.69 0.82 10.86
CA GLN A 242 18.78 -0.33 10.82
C GLN A 242 18.43 -0.78 9.40
N ASN A 243 18.45 0.13 8.41
CA ASN A 243 17.80 -0.09 7.12
C ASN A 243 18.76 -0.09 5.92
N GLU A 244 20.03 0.30 6.08
CA GLU A 244 20.99 0.48 4.98
C GLU A 244 21.12 -0.78 4.12
N GLN A 245 21.37 -1.92 4.74
CA GLN A 245 21.55 -3.18 4.02
C GLN A 245 20.32 -3.52 3.15
N THR A 246 19.12 -3.31 3.69
CA THR A 246 17.87 -3.56 2.96
C THR A 246 17.71 -2.58 1.81
N LEU A 247 17.96 -1.29 2.02
CA LEU A 247 17.91 -0.28 0.96
C LEU A 247 18.86 -0.64 -0.19
N ARG A 248 20.13 -0.97 0.12
CA ARG A 248 21.12 -1.38 -0.88
C ARG A 248 20.70 -2.64 -1.64
N SER A 249 20.18 -3.65 -0.93
CA SER A 249 19.73 -4.91 -1.54
C SER A 249 18.53 -4.74 -2.48
N LEU A 250 17.79 -3.63 -2.34
CA LEU A 250 16.67 -3.23 -3.20
C LEU A 250 17.09 -2.25 -4.31
N GLY A 251 18.38 -1.89 -4.40
CA GLY A 251 18.91 -0.97 -5.41
C GLY A 251 18.62 0.51 -5.12
N TYR A 252 18.27 0.87 -3.88
CA TYR A 252 18.15 2.28 -3.50
C TYR A 252 19.51 2.90 -3.20
N ARG A 253 19.71 4.13 -3.68
CA ARG A 253 20.92 4.91 -3.34
C ARG A 253 20.84 5.38 -1.88
N ILE A 254 21.97 5.34 -1.22
CA ILE A 254 22.16 5.81 0.16
C ILE A 254 22.65 7.26 0.14
#